data_758c824b13a62be7504ad4a6b3a13fdf
#
_entry.id   758c824b13a62be7504ad4a6b3a13fdf
#
_cell.length_a   1.000
_cell.length_b   1.000
_cell.length_c   1.000
_cell.angle_alpha   90.00
_cell.angle_beta   90.00
_cell.angle_gamma   90.00
#
_symmetry.space_group_name_H-M   'P 1'
#
loop_
_entity.id
_entity.type
_entity.pdbx_description
1 polymer ?
#
loop_
_entity_poly.entity_id
_entity_poly.type
_entity_poly.pdbx_seq_one_letter_code
_entity_poly.pdbx_strand_id
1 'polypeptide(L)'
;MALDAGYAKSLLYFAETKNERVFELVEKAKDKGIAAQPVDVFRLDQLSGEGVHQGVLVRLRDVEPVDLRQVARDAGKASLIIILDRVTDPQNLGAVLRTAVAVGVSAVVLPLRRGALLTPGVHRASAG
;
A
#
# COMPACT_ATOMS: atom_id res chain seq x y z
N MET A 1 -3.58 0.59 7.57
CA MET A 1 -2.85 1.85 7.29
C MET A 1 -1.45 1.53 6.79
N ALA A 2 -0.96 2.21 5.74
CA ALA A 2 0.34 1.90 5.11
C ALA A 2 1.54 1.86 6.06
N LEU A 3 1.51 2.65 7.15
CA LEU A 3 2.57 2.69 8.18
C LEU A 3 2.69 1.38 8.98
N ASP A 4 1.63 0.58 9.03
CA ASP A 4 1.61 -0.68 9.79
C ASP A 4 2.00 -1.89 8.93
N ALA A 5 2.10 -1.71 7.62
CA ALA A 5 2.35 -2.79 6.66
C ALA A 5 3.84 -3.16 6.46
N GLY A 6 4.75 -2.63 7.26
CA GLY A 6 6.18 -3.00 7.22
C GLY A 6 6.95 -2.50 5.99
N TYR A 7 6.52 -1.41 5.38
CA TYR A 7 7.19 -0.81 4.22
C TYR A 7 8.51 -0.14 4.60
N ALA A 8 9.56 -0.91 4.73
CA ALA A 8 10.92 -0.39 4.86
C ALA A 8 11.27 0.48 3.63
N LYS A 9 11.77 1.71 3.86
CA LYS A 9 12.13 2.71 2.85
C LYS A 9 10.96 3.47 2.19
N SER A 10 9.80 3.58 2.83
CA SER A 10 8.77 4.54 2.46
C SER A 10 9.19 5.96 2.87
N LEU A 11 8.66 6.96 2.17
CA LEU A 11 8.88 8.38 2.49
C LEU A 11 7.53 9.04 2.73
N LEU A 12 7.40 9.68 3.88
CA LEU A 12 6.22 10.45 4.23
C LEU A 12 6.46 11.93 3.92
N TYR A 13 5.61 12.50 3.07
CA TYR A 13 5.52 13.95 2.86
C TYR A 13 4.37 14.51 3.69
N PHE A 14 4.55 15.63 4.33
CA PHE A 14 3.50 16.26 5.12
C PHE A 14 3.53 17.78 4.98
N ALA A 15 2.34 18.40 5.03
CA ALA A 15 2.22 19.83 5.14
C ALA A 15 2.46 20.27 6.58
N GLU A 16 3.21 21.34 6.78
CA GLU A 16 3.30 22.00 8.07
C GLU A 16 1.91 22.59 8.42
N THR A 17 1.26 22.00 9.39
CA THR A 17 -0.11 22.32 9.79
C THR A 17 -0.28 22.15 11.29
N LYS A 18 -1.28 22.84 11.84
CA LYS A 18 -1.70 22.65 13.25
C LYS A 18 -2.60 21.43 13.45
N ASN A 19 -2.78 20.59 12.44
CA ASN A 19 -3.63 19.41 12.52
C ASN A 19 -2.94 18.31 13.33
N GLU A 20 -3.46 18.02 14.52
CA GLU A 20 -2.93 17.00 15.44
C GLU A 20 -2.79 15.62 14.79
N ARG A 21 -3.72 15.23 13.92
CA ARG A 21 -3.67 13.93 13.22
C ARG A 21 -2.46 13.82 12.30
N VAL A 22 -2.07 14.92 11.64
CA VAL A 22 -0.86 14.93 10.81
C VAL A 22 0.37 14.77 11.69
N PHE A 23 0.40 15.44 12.84
CA PHE A 23 1.49 15.35 13.80
C PHE A 23 1.65 13.92 14.33
N GLU A 24 0.57 13.29 14.77
CA GLU A 24 0.57 11.90 15.23
C GLU A 24 1.08 10.92 14.15
N LEU A 25 0.71 11.13 12.88
CA LEU A 25 1.19 10.30 11.77
C LEU A 25 2.69 10.48 11.52
N VAL A 26 3.19 11.71 11.62
CA VAL A 26 4.62 12.01 11.47
C VAL A 26 5.43 11.33 12.58
N GLU A 27 4.98 11.42 13.82
CA GLU A 27 5.65 10.76 14.95
C GLU A 27 5.63 9.24 14.80
N LYS A 28 4.48 8.64 14.44
CA LYS A 28 4.40 7.20 14.14
C LYS A 28 5.32 6.79 13.00
N ALA A 29 5.49 7.62 11.97
CA ALA A 29 6.39 7.35 10.88
C ALA A 29 7.85 7.32 11.35
N LYS A 30 8.24 8.30 12.18
CA LYS A 30 9.59 8.36 12.79
C LYS A 30 9.88 7.15 13.66
N ASP A 31 8.94 6.77 14.53
CA ASP A 31 9.06 5.59 15.40
C ASP A 31 9.27 4.30 14.61
N LYS A 32 8.71 4.21 13.41
CA LYS A 32 8.88 3.09 12.47
C LYS A 32 10.10 3.24 11.54
N GLY A 33 10.94 4.25 11.74
CA GLY A 33 12.10 4.51 10.91
C GLY A 33 11.77 4.99 9.49
N ILE A 34 10.55 5.48 9.27
CA ILE A 34 10.12 6.05 7.99
C ILE A 34 10.55 7.51 7.95
N ALA A 35 11.32 7.90 6.93
CA ALA A 35 11.71 9.28 6.76
C ALA A 35 10.48 10.17 6.53
N ALA A 36 10.37 11.27 7.26
CA ALA A 36 9.31 12.25 7.14
C ALA A 36 9.87 13.58 6.63
N GLN A 37 9.29 14.12 5.56
CA GLN A 37 9.73 15.34 4.92
C GLN A 37 8.63 16.39 4.90
N PRO A 38 8.84 17.56 5.51
CA PRO A 38 7.91 18.67 5.39
C PRO A 38 7.94 19.23 3.97
N VAL A 39 6.78 19.56 3.45
CA VAL A 39 6.59 20.19 2.14
C VAL A 39 5.42 21.17 2.20
N ASP A 40 5.35 22.11 1.27
CA ASP A 40 4.16 22.95 1.12
C ASP A 40 2.97 22.18 0.52
N VAL A 41 1.78 22.74 0.69
CA VAL A 41 0.53 22.12 0.20
C VAL A 41 0.55 21.95 -1.32
N PHE A 42 1.09 22.92 -2.05
CA PHE A 42 1.20 22.87 -3.50
C PHE A 42 2.04 21.67 -3.96
N ARG A 43 3.13 21.37 -3.24
CA ARG A 43 3.95 20.19 -3.51
C ARG A 43 3.21 18.89 -3.22
N LEU A 44 2.38 18.83 -2.18
CA LEU A 44 1.51 17.69 -1.91
C LEU A 44 0.48 17.50 -3.02
N ASP A 45 -0.15 18.56 -3.50
CA ASP A 45 -1.08 18.53 -4.63
C ASP A 45 -0.41 17.95 -5.88
N GLN A 46 0.79 18.43 -6.21
CA GLN A 46 1.57 17.90 -7.34
C GLN A 46 1.89 16.40 -7.19
N LEU A 47 2.28 15.98 -6.01
CA LEU A 47 2.65 14.58 -5.73
C LEU A 47 1.45 13.64 -5.67
N SER A 48 0.30 14.13 -5.21
CA SER A 48 -0.94 13.35 -5.12
C SER A 48 -1.66 13.21 -6.46
N GLY A 49 -1.33 14.06 -7.43
CA GLY A 49 -2.12 14.22 -8.64
C GLY A 49 -3.52 14.72 -8.30
N GLU A 50 -4.56 14.01 -8.75
CA GLU A 50 -5.96 14.38 -8.45
C GLU A 50 -6.47 13.82 -7.11
N GLY A 51 -5.58 13.26 -6.30
CA GLY A 51 -5.95 12.59 -5.04
C GLY A 51 -6.08 13.55 -3.86
N VAL A 52 -7.13 13.38 -3.04
CA VAL A 52 -7.27 14.08 -1.76
C VAL A 52 -6.25 13.55 -0.76
N HIS A 53 -5.26 14.38 -0.35
CA HIS A 53 -4.15 13.98 0.52
C HIS A 53 -4.35 14.34 2.00
N GLN A 54 -5.29 15.23 2.34
CA GLN A 54 -5.57 15.68 3.73
C GLN A 54 -4.32 16.15 4.51
N GLY A 55 -3.34 16.72 3.84
CA GLY A 55 -2.09 17.22 4.42
C GLY A 55 -0.97 16.18 4.56
N VAL A 56 -1.17 14.94 4.11
CA VAL A 56 -0.17 13.86 4.20
C VAL A 56 -0.18 13.01 2.94
N LEU A 57 1.00 12.60 2.49
CA LEU A 57 1.18 11.67 1.39
C LEU A 57 2.32 10.70 1.72
N VAL A 58 2.07 9.42 1.56
CA VAL A 58 3.11 8.38 1.72
C VAL A 58 3.50 7.87 0.35
N ARG A 59 4.77 8.02 0.01
CA ARG A 59 5.37 7.37 -1.14
C ARG A 59 5.80 5.97 -0.73
N LEU A 60 5.07 4.98 -1.20
CA LEU A 60 5.41 3.58 -0.98
C LEU A 60 6.48 3.14 -1.97
N ARG A 61 7.27 2.15 -1.57
CA ARG A 61 8.12 1.43 -2.51
C ARG A 61 7.25 0.57 -3.41
N ASP A 62 7.66 0.41 -4.65
CA ASP A 62 7.01 -0.53 -5.55
C ASP A 62 7.08 -1.95 -4.96
N VAL A 63 5.95 -2.64 -5.01
CA VAL A 63 5.87 -4.05 -4.62
C VAL A 63 6.56 -4.88 -5.69
N GLU A 64 7.66 -5.54 -5.34
CA GLU A 64 8.34 -6.45 -6.25
C GLU A 64 7.57 -7.77 -6.30
N PRO A 65 7.09 -8.20 -7.48
CA PRO A 65 6.41 -9.47 -7.60
C PRO A 65 7.40 -10.62 -7.33
N VAL A 66 6.94 -11.61 -6.59
CA VAL A 66 7.70 -12.85 -6.33
C VAL A 66 7.42 -13.86 -7.43
N ASP A 67 8.43 -14.64 -7.81
CA ASP A 67 8.25 -15.73 -8.79
C ASP A 67 7.24 -16.77 -8.27
N LEU A 68 6.22 -17.07 -9.05
CA LEU A 68 5.20 -18.06 -8.71
C LEU A 68 5.81 -19.45 -8.39
N ARG A 69 6.89 -19.82 -9.07
CA ARG A 69 7.61 -21.09 -8.79
C ARG A 69 8.23 -21.08 -7.40
N GLN A 70 8.72 -19.93 -6.93
CA GLN A 70 9.22 -19.76 -5.57
C GLN A 70 8.07 -19.90 -4.58
N VAL A 71 6.97 -19.22 -4.81
CA VAL A 71 5.75 -19.33 -3.98
C VAL A 71 5.30 -20.80 -3.88
N ALA A 72 5.27 -21.51 -5.01
CA ALA A 72 4.88 -22.91 -5.04
C ALA A 72 5.84 -23.85 -4.29
N ARG A 73 7.15 -23.55 -4.33
CA ARG A 73 8.16 -24.32 -3.57
C ARG A 73 8.06 -24.09 -2.06
N ASP A 74 7.77 -22.86 -1.67
CA ASP A 74 7.69 -22.45 -0.26
C ASP A 74 6.32 -22.78 0.36
N ALA A 75 5.34 -23.16 -0.47
CA ALA A 75 4.00 -23.51 -0.03
C ALA A 75 4.01 -24.81 0.76
N GLY A 76 3.57 -24.74 2.02
CA GLY A 76 3.31 -25.90 2.87
C GLY A 76 1.86 -26.40 2.72
N LYS A 77 1.54 -27.52 3.42
CA LYS A 77 0.18 -28.12 3.39
C LYS A 77 -0.93 -27.16 3.85
N ALA A 78 -0.60 -26.17 4.68
CA ALA A 78 -1.54 -25.17 5.19
C ALA A 78 -1.53 -23.87 4.41
N SER A 79 -0.74 -23.75 3.34
CA SER A 79 -0.67 -22.53 2.53
C SER A 79 -1.95 -22.34 1.73
N LEU A 80 -2.54 -21.14 1.86
CA LEU A 80 -3.67 -20.70 1.05
C LEU A 80 -3.17 -19.71 0.01
N ILE A 81 -3.39 -20.02 -1.27
CA ILE A 81 -3.00 -19.15 -2.39
C ILE A 81 -4.28 -18.75 -3.12
N ILE A 82 -4.45 -17.46 -3.35
CA ILE A 82 -5.55 -16.93 -4.16
C ILE A 82 -5.03 -16.59 -5.55
N ILE A 83 -5.71 -17.07 -6.58
CA ILE A 83 -5.42 -16.71 -7.97
C ILE A 83 -6.59 -15.88 -8.48
N LEU A 84 -6.31 -14.65 -8.91
CA LEU A 84 -7.32 -13.75 -9.45
C LEU A 84 -7.18 -13.72 -10.98
N ASP A 85 -8.28 -13.97 -11.67
CA ASP A 85 -8.36 -13.82 -13.13
C ASP A 85 -9.29 -12.65 -13.46
N ARG A 86 -8.79 -11.71 -14.30
CA ARG A 86 -9.54 -10.58 -14.86
C ARG A 86 -10.21 -9.64 -13.83
N VAL A 87 -9.70 -9.54 -12.63
CA VAL A 87 -10.10 -8.49 -11.69
C VAL A 87 -9.45 -7.19 -12.16
N THR A 88 -10.22 -6.30 -12.76
CA THR A 88 -9.74 -5.05 -13.37
C THR A 88 -10.02 -3.81 -12.54
N ASP A 89 -11.03 -3.87 -11.68
CA ASP A 89 -11.40 -2.76 -10.82
C ASP A 89 -10.50 -2.70 -9.58
N PRO A 90 -9.82 -1.55 -9.33
CA PRO A 90 -8.97 -1.35 -8.15
C PRO A 90 -9.70 -1.51 -6.81
N GLN A 91 -10.98 -1.15 -6.74
CA GLN A 91 -11.78 -1.28 -5.51
C GLN A 91 -11.99 -2.76 -5.16
N ASN A 92 -12.35 -3.56 -6.17
CA ASN A 92 -12.55 -5.01 -5.99
C ASN A 92 -11.24 -5.70 -5.63
N LEU A 93 -10.14 -5.36 -6.30
CA LEU A 93 -8.82 -5.90 -5.95
C LEU A 93 -8.44 -5.53 -4.51
N GLY A 94 -8.59 -4.27 -4.12
CA GLY A 94 -8.31 -3.82 -2.76
C GLY A 94 -9.13 -4.56 -1.70
N ALA A 95 -10.43 -4.78 -1.96
CA ALA A 95 -11.30 -5.53 -1.05
C ALA A 95 -10.84 -6.99 -0.89
N VAL A 96 -10.47 -7.65 -1.99
CA VAL A 96 -9.92 -9.03 -1.96
C VAL A 96 -8.61 -9.07 -1.18
N LEU A 97 -7.67 -8.15 -1.43
CA LEU A 97 -6.39 -8.10 -0.73
C LEU A 97 -6.57 -7.91 0.78
N ARG A 98 -7.46 -7.01 1.20
CA ARG A 98 -7.80 -6.81 2.61
C ARG A 98 -8.31 -8.10 3.26
N THR A 99 -9.22 -8.80 2.59
CA THR A 99 -9.76 -10.06 3.08
C THR A 99 -8.69 -11.15 3.10
N ALA A 100 -7.84 -11.23 2.07
CA ALA A 100 -6.74 -12.17 1.98
C ALA A 100 -5.78 -12.05 3.18
N VAL A 101 -5.42 -10.84 3.55
CA VAL A 101 -4.58 -10.58 4.75
C VAL A 101 -5.30 -11.03 6.03
N ALA A 102 -6.58 -10.71 6.18
CA ALA A 102 -7.37 -11.05 7.37
C ALA A 102 -7.49 -12.57 7.60
N VAL A 103 -7.53 -13.37 6.53
CA VAL A 103 -7.63 -14.84 6.62
C VAL A 103 -6.28 -15.56 6.51
N GLY A 104 -5.17 -14.82 6.46
CA GLY A 104 -3.82 -15.39 6.45
C GLY A 104 -3.44 -16.06 5.13
N VAL A 105 -3.83 -15.49 4.00
CA VAL A 105 -3.43 -15.97 2.67
C VAL A 105 -1.92 -15.82 2.50
N SER A 106 -1.27 -16.89 2.04
CA SER A 106 0.18 -16.95 1.86
C SER A 106 0.65 -16.17 0.63
N ALA A 107 -0.16 -16.14 -0.43
CA ALA A 107 0.14 -15.39 -1.64
C ALA A 107 -1.14 -15.08 -2.45
N VAL A 108 -1.09 -13.96 -3.17
CA VAL A 108 -2.11 -13.60 -4.16
C VAL A 108 -1.44 -13.50 -5.52
N VAL A 109 -1.94 -14.26 -6.48
CA VAL A 109 -1.44 -14.30 -7.85
C VAL A 109 -2.31 -13.41 -8.72
N LEU A 110 -1.67 -12.47 -9.41
CA LEU A 110 -2.31 -11.53 -10.33
C LEU A 110 -1.81 -11.74 -11.75
N PRO A 111 -2.67 -11.61 -12.78
CA PRO A 111 -2.21 -11.66 -14.16
C PRO A 111 -1.38 -10.41 -14.50
N LEU A 112 -0.26 -10.59 -15.20
CA LEU A 112 0.59 -9.48 -15.66
C LEU A 112 -0.13 -8.60 -16.71
N ARG A 113 -1.14 -9.13 -17.36
CA ARG A 113 -1.93 -8.42 -18.38
C ARG A 113 -3.41 -8.61 -18.07
N ARG A 114 -4.22 -7.59 -18.40
CA ARG A 114 -5.69 -7.60 -18.23
C ARG A 114 -6.16 -7.76 -16.78
N GLY A 115 -5.35 -7.35 -15.82
CA GLY A 115 -5.68 -7.27 -14.38
C GLY A 115 -5.51 -5.86 -13.84
N ALA A 116 -6.07 -5.59 -12.68
CA ALA A 116 -5.80 -4.36 -11.95
C ALA A 116 -4.33 -4.34 -11.52
N LEU A 117 -3.67 -3.20 -11.74
CA LEU A 117 -2.33 -2.96 -11.22
C LEU A 117 -2.41 -2.54 -9.74
N LEU A 118 -1.31 -2.75 -9.00
CA LEU A 118 -1.17 -2.27 -7.63
C LEU A 118 -1.00 -0.74 -7.61
N THR A 119 -2.08 -0.04 -7.89
CA THR A 119 -2.15 1.42 -7.95
C THR A 119 -2.43 2.02 -6.57
N PRO A 120 -2.25 3.34 -6.37
CA PRO A 120 -2.68 4.03 -5.15
C PRO A 120 -4.17 3.80 -4.82
N GLY A 121 -5.02 3.56 -5.82
CA GLY A 121 -6.42 3.20 -5.63
C GLY A 121 -6.60 1.86 -4.93
N VAL A 122 -5.82 0.86 -5.30
CA VAL A 122 -5.82 -0.46 -4.64
C VAL A 122 -5.34 -0.34 -3.21
N HIS A 123 -4.25 0.40 -2.95
CA HIS A 123 -3.75 0.63 -1.58
C HIS A 123 -4.82 1.29 -0.70
N ARG A 124 -5.53 2.30 -1.19
CA ARG A 124 -6.64 2.91 -0.44
C ARG A 124 -7.77 1.92 -0.16
N ALA A 125 -8.15 1.13 -1.14
CA ALA A 125 -9.23 0.16 -1.02
C ALA A 125 -8.90 -1.03 -0.12
N SER A 126 -7.63 -1.44 -0.06
CA SER A 126 -7.14 -2.51 0.82
C SER A 126 -6.90 -2.07 2.27
N ALA A 127 -6.92 -0.76 2.53
CA ALA A 127 -6.53 -0.14 3.81
C ALA A 127 -5.02 -0.25 4.13
N GLY A 128 -4.20 -0.35 3.10
CA GLY A 128 -2.73 -0.33 3.19
C GLY A 128 -2.07 -1.63 2.88
#